data_7bd7966d8d097061eb488350e7f79864
#
_entry.id   7bd7966d8d097061eb488350e7f79864
#
_cell.length_a   1.000
_cell.length_b   1.000
_cell.length_c   1.000
_cell.angle_alpha   90.00
_cell.angle_beta   90.00
_cell.angle_gamma   90.00
#
_symmetry.space_group_name_H-M   'P 1'
#
loop_
_entity.id
_entity.type
_entity.pdbx_description
1 polymer ?
#
loop_
_entity_poly.entity_id
_entity_poly.type
_entity_poly.pdbx_seq_one_letter_code
_entity_poly.pdbx_strand_id
1 'polypeptide(L)'
;MRHHTFDDTNTTGQYPVVLLFKNNAFLKHHIETYFVDPLVQLGVARKGIIAFNLLCAGKSPKAKEVSEYLEQLTPILQHMGTKQIYCADSAYFKKLASRRKSEDFLSYMLPSIIEGIDVTFGYSYSQIIYDSTYKDKADRALNSIAESYKGTYVPVGSNIIKGEYYPRTVEDIAFALKSLHQYEAVTIDIEAFSLNIHGANIATISFAIDEHHGICFPVDYVEHHIPQDNLYGYYKLNPPVRDLLKQFLTEYRGKLIAHKADYDFKVLIYTLFMKNASDHVGMIDAIDLLHPKIEDSLLVSFCA
;
A
#
# COMPACT_ATOMS: atom_id res chain seq x y z
N MET A 1 19.77 -29.97 0.38
CA MET A 1 18.61 -29.24 -0.19
C MET A 1 17.63 -30.29 -0.72
N ARG A 2 16.35 -30.27 -0.28
CA ARG A 2 15.31 -31.15 -0.81
C ARG A 2 14.46 -30.37 -1.81
N HIS A 3 13.91 -31.05 -2.82
CA HIS A 3 13.01 -30.43 -3.78
C HIS A 3 11.85 -31.35 -4.14
N HIS A 4 10.81 -30.80 -4.72
CA HIS A 4 9.70 -31.51 -5.34
C HIS A 4 9.46 -30.96 -6.74
N THR A 5 9.42 -31.87 -7.72
CA THR A 5 8.90 -31.62 -9.05
C THR A 5 7.45 -32.10 -9.12
N PHE A 6 6.67 -31.50 -10.00
CA PHE A 6 5.22 -31.71 -10.08
C PHE A 6 4.78 -32.26 -11.46
N ASP A 7 5.72 -32.46 -12.35
CA ASP A 7 5.51 -33.02 -13.68
C ASP A 7 6.77 -33.74 -14.13
N ASP A 8 6.67 -35.03 -14.35
CA ASP A 8 7.76 -35.89 -14.74
C ASP A 8 8.09 -35.80 -16.25
N THR A 9 7.28 -35.05 -17.02
CA THR A 9 7.52 -34.79 -18.45
C THR A 9 8.49 -33.69 -18.74
N ASN A 10 9.01 -32.99 -17.72
CA ASN A 10 10.01 -31.96 -17.90
C ASN A 10 11.38 -32.56 -18.23
N THR A 11 11.70 -32.63 -19.52
CA THR A 11 13.00 -33.13 -20.03
C THR A 11 14.04 -32.00 -20.17
N THR A 12 13.65 -30.76 -20.06
CA THR A 12 14.52 -29.59 -20.27
C THR A 12 15.29 -29.19 -19.02
N GLY A 13 14.83 -29.59 -17.84
CA GLY A 13 15.37 -29.14 -16.56
C GLY A 13 15.14 -27.65 -16.27
N GLN A 14 14.26 -26.99 -17.06
CA GLN A 14 13.96 -25.55 -16.88
C GLN A 14 12.74 -25.37 -15.98
N TYR A 15 12.89 -24.52 -14.96
CA TYR A 15 11.85 -24.22 -13.98
C TYR A 15 11.74 -22.70 -13.76
N PRO A 16 10.99 -22.00 -14.61
CA PRO A 16 10.84 -20.55 -14.49
C PRO A 16 10.17 -20.10 -13.17
N VAL A 17 9.36 -20.96 -12.54
CA VAL A 17 8.70 -20.64 -11.27
C VAL A 17 9.21 -21.55 -10.14
N VAL A 18 9.73 -20.93 -9.09
CA VAL A 18 10.28 -21.62 -7.92
C VAL A 18 9.45 -21.25 -6.67
N LEU A 19 9.10 -22.25 -5.89
CA LEU A 19 8.39 -22.12 -4.63
C LEU A 19 9.32 -22.47 -3.47
N LEU A 20 9.49 -21.54 -2.52
CA LEU A 20 10.38 -21.70 -1.36
C LEU A 20 9.58 -21.82 -0.06
N PHE A 21 9.65 -22.99 0.59
CA PHE A 21 8.93 -23.30 1.83
C PHE A 21 9.86 -23.79 2.92
N LYS A 22 9.51 -23.54 4.19
CA LYS A 22 10.19 -24.16 5.35
C LYS A 22 9.96 -25.66 5.40
N ASN A 23 10.84 -26.37 6.10
CA ASN A 23 10.75 -27.81 6.28
C ASN A 23 9.42 -28.31 6.88
N ASN A 24 8.83 -27.55 7.79
CA ASN A 24 7.55 -27.87 8.43
C ASN A 24 6.34 -27.62 7.50
N ALA A 25 6.55 -27.00 6.35
CA ALA A 25 5.55 -26.73 5.33
C ALA A 25 6.04 -27.26 3.96
N PHE A 26 6.58 -28.52 3.92
CA PHE A 26 7.19 -29.08 2.72
C PHE A 26 6.64 -30.47 2.38
N LEU A 27 5.32 -30.65 2.45
CA LEU A 27 4.63 -31.84 2.00
C LEU A 27 4.12 -31.66 0.57
N LYS A 28 4.53 -32.55 -0.35
CA LYS A 28 4.28 -32.42 -1.80
C LYS A 28 2.81 -32.19 -2.12
N HIS A 29 1.89 -33.03 -1.60
CA HIS A 29 0.47 -32.92 -1.90
C HIS A 29 -0.17 -31.61 -1.44
N HIS A 30 0.27 -31.05 -0.28
CA HIS A 30 -0.22 -29.75 0.14
C HIS A 30 0.32 -28.61 -0.74
N ILE A 31 1.59 -28.69 -1.15
CA ILE A 31 2.17 -27.71 -2.09
C ILE A 31 1.42 -27.79 -3.43
N GLU A 32 1.08 -28.98 -3.91
CA GLU A 32 0.26 -29.15 -5.12
C GLU A 32 -1.08 -28.47 -4.97
N THR A 33 -1.86 -28.85 -3.94
CA THR A 33 -3.23 -28.35 -3.73
C THR A 33 -3.31 -26.84 -3.54
N TYR A 34 -2.39 -26.26 -2.74
CA TYR A 34 -2.48 -24.85 -2.35
C TYR A 34 -1.74 -23.88 -3.28
N PHE A 35 -0.79 -24.37 -4.09
CA PHE A 35 0.07 -23.49 -4.90
C PHE A 35 0.18 -23.93 -6.36
N VAL A 36 0.49 -25.19 -6.62
CA VAL A 36 0.72 -25.66 -8.01
C VAL A 36 -0.57 -25.68 -8.81
N ASP A 37 -1.63 -26.30 -8.29
CA ASP A 37 -2.92 -26.38 -8.98
C ASP A 37 -3.51 -24.98 -9.24
N PRO A 38 -3.53 -24.04 -8.27
CA PRO A 38 -3.91 -22.66 -8.54
C PRO A 38 -3.06 -21.97 -9.60
N LEU A 39 -1.73 -22.12 -9.57
CA LEU A 39 -0.85 -21.55 -10.60
C LEU A 39 -1.14 -22.12 -12.00
N VAL A 40 -1.43 -23.42 -12.08
CA VAL A 40 -1.81 -24.06 -13.34
C VAL A 40 -3.15 -23.52 -13.85
N GLN A 41 -4.13 -23.34 -12.97
CA GLN A 41 -5.42 -22.70 -13.31
C GLN A 41 -5.22 -21.27 -13.80
N LEU A 42 -4.23 -20.57 -13.25
CA LEU A 42 -3.82 -19.23 -13.69
C LEU A 42 -2.95 -19.23 -14.97
N GLY A 43 -2.67 -20.40 -15.56
CA GLY A 43 -1.99 -20.54 -16.85
C GLY A 43 -0.48 -20.71 -16.77
N VAL A 44 0.08 -20.99 -15.60
CA VAL A 44 1.49 -21.38 -15.45
C VAL A 44 1.66 -22.86 -15.81
N ALA A 45 2.62 -23.20 -16.65
CA ALA A 45 2.85 -24.57 -17.05
C ALA A 45 3.35 -25.43 -15.85
N ARG A 46 2.63 -26.51 -15.49
CA ARG A 46 2.97 -27.40 -14.36
C ARG A 46 4.43 -27.87 -14.41
N LYS A 47 4.91 -28.26 -15.58
CA LYS A 47 6.31 -28.71 -15.82
C LYS A 47 7.36 -27.64 -15.54
N GLY A 48 6.95 -26.35 -15.48
CA GLY A 48 7.83 -25.20 -15.18
C GLY A 48 7.89 -24.85 -13.71
N ILE A 49 7.25 -25.62 -12.82
CA ILE A 49 7.18 -25.33 -11.38
C ILE A 49 8.01 -26.35 -10.60
N ILE A 50 8.85 -25.84 -9.69
CA ILE A 50 9.63 -26.64 -8.73
C ILE A 50 9.54 -26.02 -7.34
N ALA A 51 9.54 -26.82 -6.29
CA ALA A 51 9.62 -26.35 -4.91
C ALA A 51 10.93 -26.78 -4.24
N PHE A 52 11.53 -25.86 -3.48
CA PHE A 52 12.69 -26.16 -2.62
C PHE A 52 12.34 -25.92 -1.15
N ASN A 53 12.91 -26.78 -0.29
CA ASN A 53 12.82 -26.56 1.14
C ASN A 53 13.89 -25.57 1.60
N LEU A 54 13.48 -24.60 2.41
CA LEU A 54 14.39 -23.69 3.09
C LEU A 54 14.97 -24.38 4.33
N LEU A 55 16.28 -24.26 4.51
CA LEU A 55 16.94 -24.76 5.71
C LEU A 55 16.66 -23.77 6.85
N CYS A 56 16.27 -24.34 7.99
CA CYS A 56 16.07 -23.60 9.22
C CYS A 56 16.52 -24.47 10.38
N ALA A 57 17.59 -24.09 11.04
CA ALA A 57 18.08 -24.72 12.26
C ALA A 57 17.40 -24.06 13.46
N GLY A 58 16.11 -24.32 13.69
CA GLY A 58 15.34 -23.77 14.81
C GLY A 58 14.12 -22.93 14.39
N LYS A 59 13.61 -22.09 15.31
CA LYS A 59 12.38 -21.31 15.07
C LYS A 59 12.53 -20.20 14.01
N SER A 60 13.74 -19.62 13.91
CA SER A 60 14.06 -18.61 12.92
C SER A 60 15.50 -18.78 12.45
N PRO A 61 15.79 -18.74 11.14
CA PRO A 61 17.16 -18.88 10.64
C PRO A 61 17.97 -17.63 11.00
N LYS A 62 19.26 -17.83 11.30
CA LYS A 62 20.20 -16.73 11.47
C LYS A 62 20.53 -16.12 10.10
N ALA A 63 20.83 -14.81 10.08
CA ALA A 63 21.14 -14.10 8.83
C ALA A 63 22.30 -14.76 8.03
N LYS A 64 23.29 -15.32 8.72
CA LYS A 64 24.42 -16.04 8.10
C LYS A 64 23.92 -17.33 7.40
N GLU A 65 23.08 -18.12 8.08
CA GLU A 65 22.52 -19.38 7.52
C GLU A 65 21.67 -19.10 6.26
N VAL A 66 20.89 -17.99 6.28
CA VAL A 66 20.14 -17.54 5.11
C VAL A 66 21.07 -17.20 3.95
N SER A 67 22.16 -16.44 4.20
CA SER A 67 23.11 -16.06 3.18
C SER A 67 23.81 -17.27 2.57
N GLU A 68 24.34 -18.16 3.39
CA GLU A 68 25.02 -19.39 2.96
C GLU A 68 24.10 -20.30 2.13
N TYR A 69 22.83 -20.41 2.53
CA TYR A 69 21.86 -21.18 1.75
C TYR A 69 21.57 -20.55 0.38
N LEU A 70 21.37 -19.23 0.35
CA LEU A 70 21.11 -18.52 -0.92
C LEU A 70 22.32 -18.54 -1.85
N GLU A 71 23.54 -18.49 -1.33
CA GLU A 71 24.76 -18.66 -2.12
C GLU A 71 24.81 -20.03 -2.83
N GLN A 72 24.35 -21.09 -2.15
CA GLN A 72 24.25 -22.43 -2.74
C GLN A 72 23.08 -22.56 -3.73
N LEU A 73 21.97 -21.90 -3.46
CA LEU A 73 20.75 -21.98 -4.28
C LEU A 73 20.87 -21.15 -5.57
N THR A 74 21.51 -20.00 -5.52
CA THR A 74 21.61 -19.04 -6.64
C THR A 74 22.09 -19.70 -7.96
N PRO A 75 23.22 -20.44 -8.01
CA PRO A 75 23.66 -21.05 -9.25
C PRO A 75 22.68 -22.11 -9.78
N ILE A 76 21.96 -22.79 -8.89
CA ILE A 76 20.93 -23.77 -9.26
C ILE A 76 19.76 -23.06 -9.95
N LEU A 77 19.27 -21.95 -9.35
CA LEU A 77 18.17 -21.15 -9.91
C LEU A 77 18.52 -20.59 -11.30
N GLN A 78 19.73 -20.06 -11.44
CA GLN A 78 20.22 -19.54 -12.72
C GLN A 78 20.32 -20.62 -13.79
N HIS A 79 20.88 -21.79 -13.44
CA HIS A 79 20.99 -22.94 -14.36
C HIS A 79 19.60 -23.43 -14.80
N MET A 80 18.61 -23.43 -13.91
CA MET A 80 17.23 -23.84 -14.20
C MET A 80 16.42 -22.77 -14.95
N GLY A 81 16.98 -21.62 -15.30
CA GLY A 81 16.27 -20.56 -15.99
C GLY A 81 15.14 -19.94 -15.19
N THR A 82 15.26 -19.93 -13.86
CA THR A 82 14.26 -19.35 -12.96
C THR A 82 14.05 -17.86 -13.26
N LYS A 83 12.80 -17.44 -13.22
CA LYS A 83 12.37 -16.04 -13.42
C LYS A 83 11.60 -15.50 -12.24
N GLN A 84 10.76 -16.32 -11.61
CA GLN A 84 9.89 -15.92 -10.50
C GLN A 84 10.12 -16.84 -9.29
N ILE A 85 10.20 -16.23 -8.11
CA ILE A 85 10.27 -16.93 -6.83
C ILE A 85 9.07 -16.56 -5.96
N TYR A 86 8.30 -17.56 -5.50
CA TYR A 86 7.39 -17.43 -4.38
C TYR A 86 8.15 -17.79 -3.09
N CYS A 87 8.26 -16.87 -2.15
CA CYS A 87 8.96 -17.10 -0.90
C CYS A 87 8.01 -17.06 0.30
N ALA A 88 7.79 -18.19 0.95
CA ALA A 88 6.93 -18.31 2.14
C ALA A 88 7.71 -18.18 3.46
N ASP A 89 8.80 -17.44 3.44
CA ASP A 89 9.62 -17.14 4.64
C ASP A 89 10.12 -15.71 4.63
N SER A 90 9.80 -15.00 5.72
CA SER A 90 10.15 -13.57 5.88
C SER A 90 11.67 -13.32 5.88
N ALA A 91 12.49 -14.19 6.49
CA ALA A 91 13.94 -13.95 6.57
C ALA A 91 14.60 -14.11 5.19
N TYR A 92 14.21 -15.16 4.44
CA TYR A 92 14.69 -15.40 3.09
C TYR A 92 14.19 -14.33 2.11
N PHE A 93 12.90 -13.95 2.20
CA PHE A 93 12.36 -12.88 1.36
C PHE A 93 13.11 -11.55 1.58
N LYS A 94 13.29 -11.14 2.84
CA LYS A 94 14.01 -9.89 3.15
C LYS A 94 15.42 -9.87 2.55
N LYS A 95 16.10 -11.00 2.56
CA LYS A 95 17.44 -11.11 1.96
C LYS A 95 17.37 -11.07 0.44
N LEU A 96 16.47 -11.86 -0.17
CA LEU A 96 16.28 -11.90 -1.63
C LEU A 96 15.87 -10.54 -2.19
N ALA A 97 14.88 -9.89 -1.60
CA ALA A 97 14.37 -8.60 -2.06
C ALA A 97 15.17 -7.38 -1.56
N SER A 98 16.20 -7.58 -0.74
CA SER A 98 16.95 -6.49 -0.08
C SER A 98 16.04 -5.51 0.67
N ARG A 99 15.10 -6.04 1.45
CA ARG A 99 14.10 -5.25 2.21
C ARG A 99 14.24 -5.48 3.72
N ARG A 100 13.83 -4.49 4.52
CA ARG A 100 13.84 -4.58 5.99
C ARG A 100 12.60 -5.29 6.54
N LYS A 101 11.47 -5.16 5.87
CA LYS A 101 10.19 -5.79 6.22
C LYS A 101 9.67 -6.64 5.07
N SER A 102 8.88 -7.66 5.35
CA SER A 102 8.25 -8.54 4.37
C SER A 102 6.78 -8.22 4.18
N GLU A 103 6.08 -7.90 5.26
CA GLU A 103 4.62 -7.68 5.24
C GLU A 103 4.21 -6.48 4.39
N ASP A 104 5.02 -5.42 4.36
CA ASP A 104 4.78 -4.22 3.55
C ASP A 104 4.81 -4.54 2.03
N PHE A 105 5.37 -5.69 1.65
CA PHE A 105 5.56 -6.12 0.26
C PHE A 105 4.84 -7.45 -0.06
N LEU A 106 3.83 -7.77 0.74
CA LEU A 106 3.03 -8.96 0.54
C LEU A 106 2.37 -8.92 -0.85
N SER A 107 2.57 -9.98 -1.62
CA SER A 107 2.05 -10.13 -2.99
C SER A 107 2.66 -9.20 -4.06
N TYR A 108 3.63 -8.35 -3.72
CA TYR A 108 4.36 -7.59 -4.73
C TYR A 108 5.44 -8.43 -5.38
N MET A 109 5.58 -8.37 -6.70
CA MET A 109 6.77 -8.86 -7.40
C MET A 109 7.87 -7.80 -7.32
N LEU A 110 9.00 -8.17 -6.73
CA LEU A 110 10.16 -7.28 -6.57
C LEU A 110 11.38 -7.90 -7.24
N PRO A 111 12.28 -7.09 -7.83
CA PRO A 111 13.57 -7.59 -8.28
C PRO A 111 14.33 -8.19 -7.09
N SER A 112 14.91 -9.38 -7.29
CA SER A 112 15.75 -9.99 -6.26
C SER A 112 17.21 -9.58 -6.40
N ILE A 113 18.03 -9.91 -5.40
CA ILE A 113 19.50 -9.76 -5.49
C ILE A 113 20.13 -10.68 -6.54
N ILE A 114 19.36 -11.64 -7.07
CA ILE A 114 19.77 -12.53 -8.14
C ILE A 114 19.30 -11.93 -9.46
N GLU A 115 20.23 -11.53 -10.31
CA GLU A 115 19.93 -10.84 -11.56
C GLU A 115 18.95 -11.62 -12.45
N GLY A 116 17.92 -10.93 -12.94
CA GLY A 116 16.90 -11.48 -13.83
C GLY A 116 15.87 -12.39 -13.15
N ILE A 117 15.84 -12.41 -11.82
CA ILE A 117 14.86 -13.17 -11.03
C ILE A 117 14.08 -12.22 -10.13
N ASP A 118 12.76 -12.27 -10.24
CA ASP A 118 11.85 -11.56 -9.35
C ASP A 118 11.37 -12.44 -8.20
N VAL A 119 11.05 -11.82 -7.05
CA VAL A 119 10.57 -12.52 -5.86
C VAL A 119 9.32 -11.88 -5.29
N THR A 120 8.36 -12.70 -4.88
CA THR A 120 7.19 -12.27 -4.09
C THR A 120 7.19 -12.92 -2.73
N PHE A 121 6.66 -12.21 -1.73
CA PHE A 121 6.38 -12.75 -0.40
C PHE A 121 4.94 -13.25 -0.31
N GLY A 122 4.76 -14.43 0.29
CA GLY A 122 3.46 -14.99 0.58
C GLY A 122 3.50 -15.93 1.79
N TYR A 123 2.37 -16.55 2.10
CA TYR A 123 2.21 -17.46 3.23
C TYR A 123 2.32 -18.93 2.80
N SER A 124 2.74 -19.79 3.71
CA SER A 124 2.79 -21.25 3.51
C SER A 124 1.42 -21.89 3.73
N TYR A 125 1.20 -23.11 3.20
CA TYR A 125 -0.04 -23.84 3.44
C TYR A 125 -0.27 -24.12 4.93
N SER A 126 0.78 -24.30 5.73
CA SER A 126 0.62 -24.52 7.18
C SER A 126 0.04 -23.31 7.89
N GLN A 127 0.36 -22.09 7.42
CA GLN A 127 -0.24 -20.86 7.94
C GLN A 127 -1.69 -20.72 7.47
N ILE A 128 -1.99 -21.06 6.21
CA ILE A 128 -3.37 -21.05 5.67
C ILE A 128 -4.26 -22.05 6.39
N ILE A 129 -3.76 -23.25 6.72
CA ILE A 129 -4.51 -24.24 7.48
C ILE A 129 -4.77 -23.77 8.92
N TYR A 130 -3.81 -23.06 9.52
CA TYR A 130 -3.96 -22.50 10.87
C TYR A 130 -4.95 -21.33 10.91
N ASP A 131 -4.91 -20.46 9.91
CA ASP A 131 -5.76 -19.28 9.78
C ASP A 131 -6.13 -19.08 8.30
N SER A 132 -7.40 -19.33 7.96
CA SER A 132 -7.90 -19.26 6.59
C SER A 132 -7.83 -17.84 5.98
N THR A 133 -7.72 -16.79 6.77
CA THR A 133 -7.56 -15.40 6.28
C THR A 133 -6.26 -15.20 5.48
N TYR A 134 -5.26 -16.06 5.67
CA TYR A 134 -4.04 -16.05 4.87
C TYR A 134 -4.22 -16.58 3.45
N LYS A 135 -5.34 -17.29 3.16
CA LYS A 135 -5.62 -17.83 1.83
C LYS A 135 -5.68 -16.75 0.76
N ASP A 136 -6.49 -15.71 0.98
CA ASP A 136 -6.63 -14.59 0.03
C ASP A 136 -5.31 -13.87 -0.23
N LYS A 137 -4.48 -13.77 0.82
CA LYS A 137 -3.16 -13.14 0.72
C LYS A 137 -2.19 -14.02 -0.10
N ALA A 138 -2.24 -15.34 0.07
CA ALA A 138 -1.46 -16.27 -0.72
C ALA A 138 -1.93 -16.29 -2.18
N ASP A 139 -3.24 -16.27 -2.43
CA ASP A 139 -3.82 -16.25 -3.77
C ASP A 139 -3.42 -14.98 -4.54
N ARG A 140 -3.39 -13.82 -3.89
CA ARG A 140 -2.86 -12.58 -4.50
C ARG A 140 -1.38 -12.73 -4.91
N ALA A 141 -0.56 -13.36 -4.07
CA ALA A 141 0.85 -13.60 -4.42
C ALA A 141 1.00 -14.58 -5.59
N LEU A 142 0.12 -15.60 -5.68
CA LEU A 142 0.09 -16.53 -6.82
C LEU A 142 -0.37 -15.82 -8.11
N ASN A 143 -1.34 -14.93 -8.03
CA ASN A 143 -1.75 -14.09 -9.16
C ASN A 143 -0.57 -13.25 -9.67
N SER A 144 0.18 -12.60 -8.78
CA SER A 144 1.36 -11.81 -9.15
C SER A 144 2.45 -12.66 -9.85
N ILE A 145 2.68 -13.90 -9.38
CA ILE A 145 3.55 -14.86 -10.05
C ILE A 145 3.05 -15.17 -11.47
N ALA A 146 1.75 -15.50 -11.60
CA ALA A 146 1.18 -15.88 -12.89
C ALA A 146 1.18 -14.72 -13.90
N GLU A 147 0.89 -13.51 -13.45
CA GLU A 147 0.97 -12.29 -14.25
C GLU A 147 2.40 -12.00 -14.69
N SER A 148 3.37 -12.10 -13.78
CA SER A 148 4.79 -11.96 -14.09
C SER A 148 5.26 -13.03 -15.07
N TYR A 149 4.83 -14.28 -14.89
CA TYR A 149 5.14 -15.38 -15.81
C TYR A 149 4.62 -15.13 -17.23
N LYS A 150 3.45 -14.49 -17.36
CA LYS A 150 2.84 -14.11 -18.64
C LYS A 150 3.37 -12.80 -19.21
N GLY A 151 4.19 -12.05 -18.47
CA GLY A 151 4.66 -10.71 -18.84
C GLY A 151 3.57 -9.63 -18.77
N THR A 152 2.51 -9.87 -18.01
CA THR A 152 1.37 -8.93 -17.82
C THR A 152 1.34 -8.31 -16.43
N TYR A 153 2.29 -8.62 -15.57
CA TYR A 153 2.34 -8.06 -14.22
C TYR A 153 2.53 -6.55 -14.26
N VAL A 154 1.64 -5.86 -13.60
CA VAL A 154 1.72 -4.41 -13.37
C VAL A 154 1.87 -4.20 -11.86
N PRO A 155 2.93 -3.54 -11.39
CA PRO A 155 3.09 -3.28 -9.97
C PRO A 155 1.89 -2.55 -9.39
N VAL A 156 1.41 -3.00 -8.24
CA VAL A 156 0.28 -2.37 -7.56
C VAL A 156 0.59 -0.89 -7.35
N GLY A 157 -0.31 -0.03 -7.80
CA GLY A 157 -0.15 1.42 -7.70
C GLY A 157 0.57 2.09 -8.86
N SER A 158 1.25 1.37 -9.76
CA SER A 158 2.06 1.98 -10.84
C SER A 158 1.26 2.71 -11.93
N ASN A 159 -0.03 2.40 -12.07
CA ASN A 159 -0.91 3.03 -13.07
C ASN A 159 -2.16 3.65 -12.44
N ILE A 160 -2.20 3.79 -11.11
CA ILE A 160 -3.37 4.37 -10.43
C ILE A 160 -3.37 5.87 -10.63
N ILE A 161 -2.26 6.54 -10.33
CA ILE A 161 -2.17 8.01 -10.48
C ILE A 161 -1.75 8.36 -11.91
N LYS A 162 -2.63 8.99 -12.65
CA LYS A 162 -2.42 9.48 -14.03
C LYS A 162 -2.20 10.98 -14.09
N GLY A 163 -2.74 11.72 -13.12
CA GLY A 163 -2.58 13.16 -13.01
C GLY A 163 -2.53 13.60 -11.56
N GLU A 164 -1.49 14.33 -11.22
CA GLU A 164 -1.30 14.97 -9.92
C GLU A 164 -0.99 16.44 -10.12
N TYR A 165 -1.62 17.29 -9.32
CA TYR A 165 -1.42 18.72 -9.37
C TYR A 165 -1.10 19.27 -7.98
N TYR A 166 0.02 19.94 -7.87
CA TYR A 166 0.52 20.53 -6.64
C TYR A 166 0.61 22.07 -6.77
N PRO A 167 -0.50 22.82 -6.68
CA PRO A 167 -0.49 24.28 -6.74
C PRO A 167 0.30 24.86 -5.58
N ARG A 168 1.13 25.87 -5.86
CA ARG A 168 2.04 26.47 -4.88
C ARG A 168 1.78 27.95 -4.63
N THR A 169 1.09 28.62 -5.53
CA THR A 169 0.70 30.03 -5.38
C THR A 169 -0.76 30.14 -4.96
N VAL A 170 -1.13 31.26 -4.36
CA VAL A 170 -2.51 31.52 -3.95
C VAL A 170 -3.44 31.51 -5.18
N GLU A 171 -2.96 32.04 -6.30
CA GLU A 171 -3.68 32.07 -7.57
C GLU A 171 -3.93 30.68 -8.15
N ASP A 172 -2.91 29.81 -8.11
CA ASP A 172 -3.02 28.43 -8.58
C ASP A 172 -3.95 27.61 -7.67
N ILE A 173 -3.90 27.85 -6.36
CA ILE A 173 -4.80 27.20 -5.39
C ILE A 173 -6.25 27.66 -5.64
N ALA A 174 -6.48 28.95 -5.87
CA ALA A 174 -7.79 29.47 -6.19
C ALA A 174 -8.35 28.86 -7.48
N PHE A 175 -7.51 28.73 -8.52
CA PHE A 175 -7.87 28.08 -9.78
C PHE A 175 -8.21 26.60 -9.56
N ALA A 176 -7.38 25.87 -8.79
CA ALA A 176 -7.59 24.47 -8.46
C ALA A 176 -8.92 24.24 -7.73
N LEU A 177 -9.17 25.01 -6.66
CA LEU A 177 -10.42 24.92 -5.90
C LEU A 177 -11.64 25.26 -6.75
N LYS A 178 -11.53 26.28 -7.61
CA LYS A 178 -12.60 26.63 -8.56
C LYS A 178 -12.91 25.49 -9.52
N SER A 179 -11.90 24.76 -9.99
CA SER A 179 -12.09 23.63 -10.90
C SER A 179 -12.85 22.46 -10.27
N LEU A 180 -12.79 22.31 -8.94
CA LEU A 180 -13.51 21.24 -8.23
C LEU A 180 -15.02 21.41 -8.24
N HIS A 181 -15.54 22.62 -8.47
CA HIS A 181 -17.00 22.87 -8.51
C HIS A 181 -17.73 22.19 -9.66
N GLN A 182 -17.02 21.69 -10.67
CA GLN A 182 -17.62 20.96 -11.80
C GLN A 182 -17.96 19.49 -11.47
N TYR A 183 -17.46 18.97 -10.33
CA TYR A 183 -17.64 17.56 -9.94
C TYR A 183 -18.76 17.43 -8.91
N GLU A 184 -19.57 16.38 -9.05
CA GLU A 184 -20.65 16.07 -8.12
C GLU A 184 -20.15 15.54 -6.77
N ALA A 185 -18.97 14.95 -6.76
CA ALA A 185 -18.29 14.47 -5.56
C ALA A 185 -16.78 14.60 -5.70
N VAL A 186 -16.09 14.88 -4.61
CA VAL A 186 -14.64 14.84 -4.49
C VAL A 186 -14.26 14.13 -3.18
N THR A 187 -13.19 13.36 -3.21
CA THR A 187 -12.60 12.85 -1.97
C THR A 187 -11.74 13.94 -1.34
N ILE A 188 -11.79 14.08 -0.03
CA ILE A 188 -11.03 15.05 0.75
C ILE A 188 -10.26 14.35 1.86
N ASP A 189 -9.02 14.78 2.09
CA ASP A 189 -8.18 14.31 3.19
C ASP A 189 -7.25 15.43 3.64
N ILE A 190 -6.93 15.49 4.93
CA ILE A 190 -6.02 16.50 5.49
C ILE A 190 -4.88 15.88 6.28
N GLU A 191 -3.72 16.53 6.23
CA GLU A 191 -2.64 16.32 7.17
C GLU A 191 -2.58 17.49 8.15
N ALA A 192 -2.61 17.17 9.44
CA ALA A 192 -2.58 18.17 10.50
C ALA A 192 -1.28 18.07 11.32
N PHE A 193 -0.85 19.18 11.93
CA PHE A 193 0.39 19.19 12.71
C PHE A 193 0.26 18.51 14.08
N SER A 194 -0.95 18.24 14.56
CA SER A 194 -1.20 17.63 15.87
C SER A 194 -2.52 16.87 15.86
N LEU A 195 -2.59 15.79 16.63
CA LEU A 195 -3.84 15.05 16.90
C LEU A 195 -4.79 15.81 17.83
N ASN A 196 -4.30 16.85 18.52
CA ASN A 196 -5.15 17.72 19.34
C ASN A 196 -5.81 18.78 18.47
N ILE A 197 -7.12 18.69 18.28
CA ILE A 197 -7.93 19.57 17.42
C ILE A 197 -7.69 21.06 17.71
N HIS A 198 -7.54 21.45 18.99
CA HIS A 198 -7.38 22.84 19.39
C HIS A 198 -6.05 23.48 18.98
N GLY A 199 -5.10 22.74 18.50
CA GLY A 199 -3.81 23.23 18.02
C GLY A 199 -3.35 22.55 16.74
N ALA A 200 -4.25 21.80 16.09
CA ALA A 200 -3.90 20.96 14.97
C ALA A 200 -3.42 21.76 13.77
N ASN A 201 -4.08 22.87 13.42
CA ASN A 201 -3.90 23.56 12.14
C ASN A 201 -3.88 22.56 10.95
N ILE A 202 -3.86 23.04 9.76
CA ILE A 202 -3.90 22.20 8.56
C ILE A 202 -2.55 22.32 7.85
N ALA A 203 -1.77 21.25 7.82
CA ALA A 203 -0.49 21.25 7.11
C ALA A 203 -0.72 21.22 5.60
N THR A 204 -1.42 20.19 5.13
CA THR A 204 -1.80 20.04 3.73
C THR A 204 -3.24 19.55 3.63
N ILE A 205 -3.83 19.80 2.48
CA ILE A 205 -5.13 19.25 2.10
C ILE A 205 -5.02 18.64 0.72
N SER A 206 -5.67 17.50 0.53
CA SER A 206 -5.75 16.83 -0.76
C SER A 206 -7.19 16.61 -1.19
N PHE A 207 -7.38 16.61 -2.51
CA PHE A 207 -8.64 16.28 -3.16
C PHE A 207 -8.39 15.25 -4.24
N ALA A 208 -9.17 14.18 -4.29
CA ALA A 208 -9.20 13.28 -5.45
C ALA A 208 -10.51 13.46 -6.21
N ILE A 209 -10.39 13.54 -7.53
CA ILE A 209 -11.51 13.76 -8.45
C ILE A 209 -12.06 12.42 -8.91
N ASP A 210 -11.16 11.47 -9.12
CA ASP A 210 -11.41 10.08 -9.44
C ASP A 210 -10.26 9.21 -8.92
N GLU A 211 -10.22 7.93 -9.28
CA GLU A 211 -9.16 6.98 -8.87
C GLU A 211 -7.77 7.31 -9.45
N HIS A 212 -7.67 8.29 -10.34
CA HIS A 212 -6.45 8.57 -11.11
C HIS A 212 -5.94 10.00 -10.97
N HIS A 213 -6.76 10.94 -10.52
CA HIS A 213 -6.43 12.36 -10.53
C HIS A 213 -6.63 12.99 -9.16
N GLY A 214 -5.64 13.71 -8.71
CA GLY A 214 -5.64 14.36 -7.41
C GLY A 214 -4.95 15.72 -7.42
N ILE A 215 -5.33 16.53 -6.44
CA ILE A 215 -4.79 17.86 -6.15
C ILE A 215 -4.35 17.86 -4.70
N CYS A 216 -3.16 18.37 -4.40
CA CYS A 216 -2.69 18.52 -3.03
C CYS A 216 -1.91 19.83 -2.88
N PHE A 217 -2.18 20.58 -1.81
CA PHE A 217 -1.46 21.81 -1.54
C PHE A 217 -1.29 22.08 -0.04
N PRO A 218 -0.25 22.82 0.35
CA PRO A 218 -0.06 23.27 1.73
C PRO A 218 -1.09 24.35 2.09
N VAL A 219 -1.65 24.25 3.30
CA VAL A 219 -2.52 25.28 3.87
C VAL A 219 -1.70 26.16 4.79
N ASP A 220 -1.18 25.59 5.88
CA ASP A 220 -0.28 26.28 6.80
C ASP A 220 1.12 25.69 6.63
N TYR A 221 2.15 26.39 7.10
CA TYR A 221 3.52 25.91 6.96
C TYR A 221 4.40 26.29 8.17
N VAL A 222 5.52 25.58 8.30
CA VAL A 222 6.54 25.83 9.32
C VAL A 222 7.71 26.56 8.67
N GLU A 223 8.16 27.67 9.24
CA GLU A 223 9.35 28.36 8.74
C GLU A 223 10.64 27.56 9.02
N HIS A 224 11.53 27.47 8.03
CA HIS A 224 12.71 26.57 8.02
C HIS A 224 13.83 26.87 9.04
N HIS A 225 13.68 27.84 9.93
CA HIS A 225 14.74 28.28 10.86
C HIS A 225 14.45 28.01 12.33
N ILE A 226 13.65 27.00 12.65
CA ILE A 226 13.27 26.72 14.04
C ILE A 226 14.13 25.58 14.58
N PRO A 227 14.77 25.74 15.76
CA PRO A 227 15.42 24.63 16.45
C PRO A 227 14.44 23.47 16.66
N GLN A 228 14.88 22.25 16.37
CA GLN A 228 14.05 21.02 16.38
C GLN A 228 13.37 20.71 17.73
N ASP A 229 13.69 21.44 18.78
CA ASP A 229 13.27 21.13 20.15
C ASP A 229 11.92 21.76 20.53
N ASN A 230 11.25 22.50 19.64
CA ASN A 230 10.01 23.20 19.96
C ASN A 230 9.04 23.34 18.77
N LEU A 231 8.64 22.21 18.18
CA LEU A 231 7.71 22.15 17.04
C LEU A 231 6.29 22.68 17.34
N TYR A 232 5.92 22.85 18.61
CA TYR A 232 4.57 23.18 19.02
C TYR A 232 4.20 24.68 19.03
N GLY A 233 5.00 25.57 18.48
CA GLY A 233 4.71 27.00 18.61
C GLY A 233 4.93 27.88 17.37
N TYR A 234 5.33 27.32 16.24
CA TYR A 234 5.84 28.15 15.12
C TYR A 234 5.19 27.83 13.77
N TYR A 235 3.87 27.65 13.78
CA TYR A 235 3.15 27.57 12.51
C TYR A 235 2.91 28.97 11.98
N LYS A 236 3.20 29.18 10.71
CA LYS A 236 2.78 30.36 10.01
C LYS A 236 1.45 30.08 9.36
N LEU A 237 0.41 30.69 9.90
CA LEU A 237 -0.90 30.66 9.29
C LEU A 237 -0.84 31.33 7.92
N ASN A 238 -1.56 30.78 6.97
CA ASN A 238 -1.69 31.33 5.63
C ASN A 238 -3.15 31.80 5.40
N PRO A 239 -3.53 32.99 5.90
CA PRO A 239 -4.90 33.47 5.81
C PRO A 239 -5.48 33.45 4.41
N PRO A 240 -4.78 33.88 3.33
CA PRO A 240 -5.32 33.81 1.98
C PRO A 240 -5.74 32.41 1.55
N VAL A 241 -4.94 31.38 1.84
CA VAL A 241 -5.30 29.99 1.50
C VAL A 241 -6.43 29.46 2.38
N ARG A 242 -6.42 29.82 3.68
CA ARG A 242 -7.53 29.47 4.59
C ARG A 242 -8.85 30.08 4.14
N ASP A 243 -8.85 31.33 3.71
CA ASP A 243 -10.04 32.02 3.22
C ASP A 243 -10.57 31.38 1.93
N LEU A 244 -9.69 31.05 0.98
CA LEU A 244 -10.08 30.33 -0.23
C LEU A 244 -10.66 28.94 0.08
N LEU A 245 -10.06 28.22 1.01
CA LEU A 245 -10.54 26.90 1.42
C LEU A 245 -11.89 26.99 2.12
N LYS A 246 -12.05 27.96 3.03
CA LYS A 246 -13.34 28.25 3.68
C LYS A 246 -14.41 28.60 2.66
N GLN A 247 -14.10 29.46 1.69
CA GLN A 247 -15.00 29.84 0.62
C GLN A 247 -15.39 28.61 -0.20
N PHE A 248 -14.43 27.80 -0.63
CA PHE A 248 -14.71 26.55 -1.35
C PHE A 248 -15.66 25.64 -0.57
N LEU A 249 -15.36 25.33 0.70
CA LEU A 249 -16.20 24.47 1.52
C LEU A 249 -17.62 25.04 1.72
N THR A 250 -17.74 26.37 1.73
CA THR A 250 -19.04 27.04 1.83
C THR A 250 -19.85 26.92 0.54
N GLU A 251 -19.23 27.17 -0.61
CA GLU A 251 -19.87 27.29 -1.90
C GLU A 251 -20.05 25.96 -2.63
N TYR A 252 -19.21 24.96 -2.33
CA TYR A 252 -19.25 23.66 -2.98
C TYR A 252 -20.59 22.96 -2.74
N ARG A 253 -21.21 22.47 -3.80
CA ARG A 253 -22.56 21.86 -3.80
C ARG A 253 -22.52 20.33 -3.88
N GLY A 254 -21.38 19.76 -4.24
CA GLY A 254 -21.20 18.32 -4.35
C GLY A 254 -20.94 17.64 -3.00
N LYS A 255 -20.65 16.35 -3.06
CA LYS A 255 -20.31 15.53 -1.90
C LYS A 255 -18.81 15.60 -1.59
N LEU A 256 -18.50 15.65 -0.30
CA LEU A 256 -17.15 15.56 0.25
C LEU A 256 -16.99 14.16 0.86
N ILE A 257 -16.27 13.29 0.19
CA ILE A 257 -16.05 11.91 0.63
C ILE A 257 -14.74 11.86 1.42
N ALA A 258 -14.78 11.39 2.66
CA ALA A 258 -13.60 11.20 3.48
C ALA A 258 -13.57 9.79 4.08
N HIS A 259 -12.41 9.35 4.54
CA HIS A 259 -12.29 8.08 5.25
C HIS A 259 -12.07 8.34 6.73
N LYS A 260 -13.02 7.91 7.60
CA LYS A 260 -13.04 8.24 9.03
C LYS A 260 -13.10 9.76 9.25
N ALA A 261 -14.07 10.38 8.62
CA ALA A 261 -14.25 11.81 8.45
C ALA A 261 -14.27 12.65 9.75
N ASP A 262 -14.54 12.01 10.90
CA ASP A 262 -14.75 12.67 12.19
C ASP A 262 -13.60 13.62 12.59
N TYR A 263 -12.36 13.17 12.45
CA TYR A 263 -11.19 13.97 12.80
C TYR A 263 -10.98 15.14 11.83
N ASP A 264 -10.98 14.86 10.54
CA ASP A 264 -10.68 15.85 9.50
C ASP A 264 -11.67 17.02 9.53
N PHE A 265 -12.97 16.69 9.61
CA PHE A 265 -13.98 17.74 9.66
C PHE A 265 -13.99 18.52 10.97
N LYS A 266 -13.65 17.93 12.11
CA LYS A 266 -13.42 18.67 13.35
C LYS A 266 -12.29 19.67 13.23
N VAL A 267 -11.17 19.29 12.62
CA VAL A 267 -10.04 20.19 12.38
C VAL A 267 -10.43 21.31 11.41
N LEU A 268 -11.11 20.98 10.29
CA LEU A 268 -11.60 21.97 9.33
C LEU A 268 -12.56 22.97 9.97
N ILE A 269 -13.53 22.52 10.75
CA ILE A 269 -14.50 23.37 11.45
C ILE A 269 -13.79 24.28 12.44
N TYR A 270 -12.95 23.72 13.30
CA TYR A 270 -12.24 24.48 14.32
C TYR A 270 -11.31 25.52 13.68
N THR A 271 -10.58 25.13 12.65
CA THR A 271 -9.53 25.98 12.05
C THR A 271 -10.09 27.08 11.14
N LEU A 272 -11.18 26.81 10.41
CA LEU A 272 -11.67 27.69 9.35
C LEU A 272 -12.94 28.45 9.75
N PHE A 273 -13.78 27.90 10.61
CA PHE A 273 -15.12 28.45 10.89
C PHE A 273 -15.27 29.01 12.30
N MET A 274 -14.50 28.52 13.27
CA MET A 274 -14.57 29.01 14.64
C MET A 274 -13.55 30.13 14.90
N LYS A 275 -13.93 31.14 15.69
CA LYS A 275 -13.03 32.22 16.13
C LYS A 275 -12.09 31.77 17.25
N ASN A 276 -12.56 30.87 18.10
CA ASN A 276 -11.85 30.26 19.22
C ASN A 276 -12.61 29.03 19.72
N ALA A 277 -12.03 28.29 20.68
CA ALA A 277 -12.61 27.05 21.20
C ALA A 277 -14.02 27.20 21.84
N SER A 278 -14.43 28.40 22.21
CA SER A 278 -15.74 28.69 22.82
C SER A 278 -16.76 29.25 21.81
N ASP A 279 -16.41 29.30 20.53
CA ASP A 279 -17.29 29.77 19.46
C ASP A 279 -18.30 28.70 19.05
N HIS A 280 -19.29 28.46 19.91
CA HIS A 280 -20.34 27.47 19.66
C HIS A 280 -21.23 27.84 18.46
N VAL A 281 -21.40 29.10 18.16
CA VAL A 281 -22.20 29.56 17.01
C VAL A 281 -21.49 29.21 15.73
N GLY A 282 -20.22 29.58 15.59
CA GLY A 282 -19.42 29.23 14.42
C GLY A 282 -19.30 27.70 14.22
N MET A 283 -19.26 26.95 15.32
CA MET A 283 -19.25 25.48 15.26
C MET A 283 -20.57 24.93 14.69
N ILE A 284 -21.73 25.37 15.22
CA ILE A 284 -23.03 24.88 14.78
C ILE A 284 -23.28 25.28 13.33
N ASP A 285 -23.02 26.51 12.95
CA ASP A 285 -23.20 27.00 11.58
C ASP A 285 -22.34 26.18 10.59
N ALA A 286 -21.11 25.83 10.99
CA ALA A 286 -20.24 25.00 10.15
C ALA A 286 -20.71 23.54 10.06
N ILE A 287 -21.21 22.95 11.13
CA ILE A 287 -21.81 21.60 11.12
C ILE A 287 -23.03 21.59 10.19
N ASP A 288 -23.95 22.53 10.33
CA ASP A 288 -25.16 22.62 9.49
C ASP A 288 -24.80 22.82 8.00
N LEU A 289 -23.73 23.55 7.71
CA LEU A 289 -23.22 23.75 6.36
C LEU A 289 -22.59 22.51 5.75
N LEU A 290 -21.76 21.82 6.51
CA LEU A 290 -20.88 20.75 5.98
C LEU A 290 -21.51 19.36 6.08
N HIS A 291 -22.23 19.05 7.18
CA HIS A 291 -22.79 17.72 7.41
C HIS A 291 -23.63 17.16 6.24
N PRO A 292 -24.49 17.94 5.56
CA PRO A 292 -25.26 17.43 4.42
C PRO A 292 -24.41 17.03 3.21
N LYS A 293 -23.15 17.50 3.14
CA LYS A 293 -22.21 17.25 2.05
C LYS A 293 -21.26 16.09 2.31
N ILE A 294 -21.08 15.70 3.60
CA ILE A 294 -20.08 14.72 4.02
C ILE A 294 -20.58 13.30 3.79
N GLU A 295 -19.74 12.46 3.21
CA GLU A 295 -19.88 11.01 3.16
C GLU A 295 -18.64 10.36 3.74
N ASP A 296 -18.81 9.46 4.72
CA ASP A 296 -17.71 8.74 5.35
C ASP A 296 -17.61 7.33 4.76
N SER A 297 -16.56 7.08 3.98
CA SER A 297 -16.34 5.79 3.31
C SER A 297 -16.13 4.64 4.30
N LEU A 298 -15.64 4.91 5.52
CA LEU A 298 -15.54 3.89 6.58
C LEU A 298 -16.94 3.45 7.05
N LEU A 299 -17.86 4.39 7.27
CA LEU A 299 -19.23 4.07 7.67
C LEU A 299 -19.98 3.34 6.55
N VAL A 300 -19.83 3.79 5.30
CA VAL A 300 -20.42 3.11 4.13
C VAL A 300 -19.93 1.67 4.04
N SER A 301 -18.62 1.43 4.17
CA SER A 301 -18.03 0.08 4.13
C SER A 301 -18.49 -0.81 5.28
N PHE A 302 -18.83 -0.22 6.44
CA PHE A 302 -19.32 -0.96 7.60
C PHE A 302 -20.80 -1.35 7.48
N CYS A 303 -21.58 -0.58 6.71
CA CYS A 303 -23.01 -0.82 6.50
C CYS A 303 -23.32 -1.68 5.25
N ALA A 304 -22.32 -1.92 4.38
CA ALA A 304 -22.44 -2.73 3.16
C ALA A 304 -22.18 -4.22 3.42
#